data_4ad3fecd8710fbe79dd9ececf0e38f5e
#
_entry.id   4ad3fecd8710fbe79dd9ececf0e38f5e
#
_cell.length_a   1.000
_cell.length_b   1.000
_cell.length_c   1.000
_cell.angle_alpha   90.00
_cell.angle_beta   90.00
_cell.angle_gamma   90.00
#
_symmetry.space_group_name_H-M   'P 1'
#
loop_
_entity.id
_entity.type
_entity.pdbx_description
1 polymer ?
#
loop_
_entity_poly.entity_id
_entity_poly.type
_entity_poly.pdbx_seq_one_letter_code
_entity_poly.pdbx_strand_id
1 'polypeptide(L)'
;MKKRATVICRRGKRILLVARSQSKWALPGGILKRGEHLSDAALRELKEETRLSGKSAKYLFAFRGKQKHHHVFSCEISSRAKARPSNEISKCRWVHVEDIPRLLTSAPTTDIVKLTGQRRKK
;
A
#
# COMPACT_ATOMS: atom_id res chain seq x y z
N MET A 1 -5.02 -4.57 18.99
CA MET A 1 -5.12 -4.06 17.61
C MET A 1 -4.13 -4.81 16.72
N LYS A 2 -4.61 -5.35 15.62
CA LYS A 2 -3.75 -6.14 14.73
C LYS A 2 -2.76 -5.25 13.98
N LYS A 3 -1.55 -5.77 13.78
CA LYS A 3 -0.52 -5.11 12.99
C LYS A 3 -0.70 -5.47 11.52
N ARG A 4 -0.65 -4.45 10.68
CA ARG A 4 -0.75 -4.59 9.24
C ARG A 4 0.48 -3.98 8.58
N ALA A 5 1.07 -4.69 7.62
CA ALA A 5 2.08 -4.10 6.75
C ALA A 5 1.36 -3.42 5.59
N THR A 6 1.53 -2.11 5.44
CA THR A 6 0.85 -1.30 4.43
C THR A 6 1.90 -0.72 3.49
N VAL A 7 1.62 -0.76 2.19
CA VAL A 7 2.63 -0.48 1.16
C VAL A 7 2.32 0.79 0.39
N ILE A 8 3.30 1.69 0.35
CA ILE A 8 3.33 2.81 -0.60
C ILE A 8 4.24 2.38 -1.75
N CYS A 9 3.64 2.08 -2.88
CA CYS A 9 4.37 1.74 -4.09
C CYS A 9 4.21 2.91 -5.06
N ARG A 10 5.32 3.58 -5.37
CA ARG A 10 5.30 4.78 -6.19
C ARG A 10 5.87 4.56 -7.57
N ARG A 11 5.30 5.29 -8.51
CA ARG A 11 5.84 5.46 -9.85
C ARG A 11 5.66 6.92 -10.23
N GLY A 12 6.73 7.71 -10.09
CA GLY A 12 6.64 9.15 -10.25
C GLY A 12 5.69 9.76 -9.23
N LYS A 13 4.71 10.50 -9.70
CA LYS A 13 3.68 11.12 -8.85
C LYS A 13 2.46 10.25 -8.64
N ARG A 14 2.52 8.98 -9.05
CA ARG A 14 1.40 8.06 -8.90
C ARG A 14 1.68 7.04 -7.81
N ILE A 15 0.64 6.63 -7.13
CA ILE A 15 0.67 5.61 -6.09
C ILE A 15 -0.26 4.49 -6.50
N LEU A 16 0.17 3.26 -6.23
CA LEU A 16 -0.63 2.09 -6.56
C LEU A 16 -1.71 1.88 -5.50
N LEU A 17 -2.94 1.85 -5.96
CA LEU A 17 -4.10 1.50 -5.15
C LEU A 17 -4.70 0.20 -5.66
N VAL A 18 -5.32 -0.53 -4.75
CA VAL A 18 -5.97 -1.80 -5.02
C VAL A 18 -7.39 -1.77 -4.48
N ALA A 19 -8.24 -2.61 -5.04
CA ALA A 19 -9.60 -2.74 -4.52
C ALA A 19 -10.09 -4.17 -4.69
N ARG A 20 -10.80 -4.66 -3.68
CA ARG A 20 -11.59 -5.89 -3.78
C ARG A 20 -12.86 -5.56 -4.54
N SER A 21 -13.55 -6.60 -5.04
CA SER A 21 -14.81 -6.40 -5.74
C SER A 21 -15.78 -5.58 -4.89
N GLN A 22 -16.33 -4.51 -5.49
CA GLN A 22 -17.32 -3.62 -4.85
C GLN A 22 -16.82 -2.98 -3.55
N SER A 23 -15.51 -2.84 -3.39
CA SER A 23 -14.91 -2.23 -2.20
C SER A 23 -14.23 -0.91 -2.54
N LYS A 24 -13.95 -0.15 -1.49
CA LYS A 24 -13.20 1.11 -1.61
C LYS A 24 -11.76 0.85 -2.01
N TRP A 25 -11.15 1.82 -2.66
CA TRP A 25 -9.73 1.79 -2.96
C TRP A 25 -8.91 1.82 -1.67
N ALA A 26 -7.82 1.08 -1.66
CA ALA A 26 -6.94 0.97 -0.50
C ALA A 26 -5.49 0.82 -0.94
N LEU A 27 -4.58 1.02 0.00
CA LEU A 27 -3.17 0.68 -0.23
C LEU A 27 -2.99 -0.84 -0.12
N PRO A 28 -2.09 -1.41 -0.93
CA PRO A 28 -1.76 -2.84 -0.77
C PRO A 28 -1.25 -3.11 0.64
N GLY A 29 -1.50 -4.31 1.12
CA GLY A 29 -1.02 -4.72 2.42
C GLY A 29 -1.89 -5.77 3.06
N GLY A 30 -1.49 -6.19 4.24
CA GLY A 30 -2.24 -7.19 4.98
C GLY A 30 -1.64 -7.48 6.34
N ILE A 31 -2.30 -8.38 7.04
CA ILE A 31 -1.95 -8.75 8.40
C ILE A 31 -0.70 -9.63 8.39
N LEU A 32 0.15 -9.42 9.38
CA LEU A 32 1.36 -10.18 9.60
C LEU A 32 1.04 -11.66 9.84
N LYS A 33 1.80 -12.54 9.21
CA LYS A 33 1.75 -13.96 9.54
C LYS A 33 2.60 -14.22 10.77
N ARG A 34 2.29 -15.29 11.48
CA ARG A 34 3.02 -15.66 12.69
C ARG A 34 4.50 -15.84 12.38
N GLY A 35 5.36 -15.15 13.15
CA GLY A 35 6.81 -15.23 12.97
C GLY A 35 7.36 -14.43 11.80
N GLU A 36 6.52 -13.73 11.07
CA GLU A 36 6.94 -12.97 9.91
C GLU A 36 7.41 -11.56 10.31
N HIS A 37 8.48 -11.07 9.70
CA HIS A 37 8.91 -9.70 9.87
C HIS A 37 8.00 -8.76 9.05
N LEU A 38 7.78 -7.55 9.56
CA LEU A 38 6.92 -6.57 8.90
C LEU A 38 7.36 -6.26 7.47
N SER A 39 8.67 -6.11 7.23
CA SER A 39 9.18 -5.83 5.88
C SER A 39 8.92 -6.98 4.92
N ASP A 40 9.01 -8.23 5.40
CA ASP A 40 8.72 -9.39 4.57
C ASP A 40 7.22 -9.49 4.27
N ALA A 41 6.39 -9.14 5.25
CA ALA A 41 4.94 -9.10 5.04
C ALA A 41 4.58 -8.05 3.98
N ALA A 42 5.22 -6.88 4.01
CA ALA A 42 4.99 -5.84 3.01
C ALA A 42 5.27 -6.36 1.60
N LEU A 43 6.43 -6.98 1.40
CA LEU A 43 6.81 -7.52 0.08
C LEU A 43 5.90 -8.67 -0.34
N ARG A 44 5.54 -9.55 0.59
CA ARG A 44 4.65 -10.68 0.31
C ARG A 44 3.26 -10.19 -0.10
N GLU A 45 2.69 -9.27 0.65
CA GLU A 45 1.34 -8.75 0.36
C GLU A 45 1.31 -8.01 -0.97
N LEU A 46 2.33 -7.22 -1.27
CA LEU A 46 2.42 -6.54 -2.55
C LEU A 46 2.40 -7.54 -3.70
N LYS A 47 3.18 -8.61 -3.60
CA LYS A 47 3.24 -9.63 -4.63
C LYS A 47 1.94 -10.42 -4.74
N GLU A 48 1.34 -10.79 -3.62
CA GLU A 48 0.07 -11.54 -3.64
C GLU A 48 -1.05 -10.75 -4.28
N GLU A 49 -1.14 -9.45 -4.00
CA GLU A 49 -2.24 -8.61 -4.44
C GLU A 49 -2.05 -8.01 -5.83
N THR A 50 -0.81 -7.74 -6.23
CA THR A 50 -0.52 -7.00 -7.45
C THR A 50 0.43 -7.70 -8.40
N ARG A 51 0.99 -8.82 -8.02
CA ARG A 51 2.01 -9.57 -8.78
C ARG A 51 3.33 -8.81 -8.91
N LEU A 52 3.49 -7.71 -8.23
CA LEU A 52 4.74 -6.95 -8.27
C LEU A 52 5.75 -7.53 -7.28
N SER A 53 6.98 -7.73 -7.76
CA SER A 53 8.10 -8.15 -6.92
C SER A 53 8.86 -6.91 -6.49
N GLY A 54 8.69 -6.53 -5.22
CA GLY A 54 9.43 -5.41 -4.66
C GLY A 54 10.89 -5.77 -4.43
N LYS A 55 11.78 -4.82 -4.68
CA LYS A 55 13.22 -5.01 -4.47
C LYS A 55 13.58 -4.90 -3.00
N SER A 56 12.91 -4.02 -2.29
CA SER A 56 13.12 -3.81 -0.86
C SER A 56 11.90 -3.13 -0.26
N ALA A 57 11.74 -3.26 1.03
CA ALA A 57 10.69 -2.57 1.76
C ALA A 57 11.36 -1.68 2.81
N LYS A 58 11.19 -0.36 2.68
CA LYS A 58 11.75 0.62 3.60
C LYS A 58 10.66 1.11 4.54
N TYR A 59 10.89 0.97 5.85
CA TYR A 59 9.95 1.45 6.85
C TYR A 59 9.84 2.97 6.83
N LEU A 60 8.62 3.49 6.79
CA LEU A 60 8.37 4.92 6.78
C LEU A 60 7.86 5.41 8.13
N PHE A 61 6.74 4.87 8.59
CA PHE A 61 6.14 5.28 9.86
C PHE A 61 5.01 4.31 10.24
N ALA A 62 4.55 4.46 11.48
CA ALA A 62 3.36 3.74 11.95
C ALA A 62 2.17 4.69 11.92
N PHE A 63 1.02 4.17 11.54
CA PHE A 63 -0.24 4.90 11.55
C PHE A 63 -1.28 4.09 12.30
N ARG A 64 -1.84 4.67 13.36
CA ARG A 64 -2.85 3.99 14.16
C ARG A 64 -4.24 4.30 13.60
N GLY A 65 -4.83 3.34 12.91
CA GLY A 65 -6.20 3.43 12.46
C GLY A 65 -7.17 3.02 13.55
N LYS A 66 -8.46 3.02 13.23
CA LYS A 66 -9.50 2.62 14.19
C LYS A 66 -9.47 1.14 14.50
N GLN A 67 -9.11 0.31 13.51
CA GLN A 67 -9.16 -1.14 13.63
C GLN A 67 -7.80 -1.82 13.56
N LYS A 68 -6.82 -1.17 12.97
CA LYS A 68 -5.51 -1.76 12.71
C LYS A 68 -4.39 -0.76 12.95
N HIS A 69 -3.25 -1.31 13.36
CA HIS A 69 -2.03 -0.54 13.49
C HIS A 69 -1.21 -0.74 12.20
N HIS A 70 -1.20 0.28 11.35
CA HIS A 70 -0.51 0.21 10.06
C HIS A 70 0.96 0.53 10.21
N HIS A 71 1.82 -0.39 9.77
CA HIS A 71 3.24 -0.13 9.60
C HIS A 71 3.46 0.12 8.12
N VAL A 72 3.81 1.35 7.78
CA VAL A 72 3.85 1.81 6.39
C VAL A 72 5.25 1.68 5.82
N PHE A 73 5.34 1.02 4.67
CA PHE A 73 6.59 0.79 3.97
C PHE A 73 6.52 1.37 2.56
N SER A 74 7.64 1.91 2.08
CA SER A 74 7.78 2.16 0.66
C SER A 74 8.47 0.96 0.03
N CYS A 75 7.98 0.55 -1.14
CA CYS A 75 8.57 -0.56 -1.88
C CYS A 75 8.95 -0.08 -3.28
N GLU A 76 10.20 -0.38 -3.68
CA GLU A 76 10.65 -0.12 -5.04
C GLU A 76 10.33 -1.31 -5.93
N ILE A 77 9.94 -1.01 -7.16
CA ILE A 77 9.70 -2.02 -8.19
C ILE A 77 10.42 -1.60 -9.46
N SER A 78 10.58 -2.55 -10.39
CA SER A 78 11.10 -2.24 -11.71
C SER A 78 10.17 -1.27 -12.43
N SER A 79 10.74 -0.27 -13.14
CA SER A 79 9.97 0.71 -13.89
C SER A 79 9.12 0.07 -14.99
N ARG A 80 9.45 -1.15 -15.41
CA ARG A 80 8.71 -1.89 -16.43
C ARG A 80 7.69 -2.88 -15.87
N ALA A 81 7.69 -3.06 -14.56
CA ALA A 81 6.77 -4.02 -13.93
C ALA A 81 5.33 -3.55 -14.07
N LYS A 82 4.44 -4.49 -14.36
CA LYS A 82 3.01 -4.21 -14.49
C LYS A 82 2.25 -4.79 -13.32
N ALA A 83 1.45 -3.96 -12.67
CA ALA A 83 0.55 -4.42 -11.62
C ALA A 83 -0.61 -5.18 -12.27
N ARG A 84 -0.94 -6.33 -11.67
CA ARG A 84 -2.09 -7.14 -12.11
C ARG A 84 -2.86 -7.57 -10.87
N PRO A 85 -4.17 -7.37 -10.84
CA PRO A 85 -4.96 -7.81 -9.70
C PRO A 85 -4.84 -9.31 -9.52
N SER A 86 -4.67 -9.75 -8.29
CA SER A 86 -4.47 -11.14 -7.95
C SER A 86 -5.02 -11.41 -6.56
N ASN A 87 -5.23 -12.69 -6.26
CA ASN A 87 -5.78 -13.12 -4.98
C ASN A 87 -7.18 -12.51 -4.79
N GLU A 88 -7.41 -11.81 -3.68
CA GLU A 88 -8.70 -11.19 -3.38
C GLU A 88 -8.90 -9.84 -4.07
N ILE A 89 -7.86 -9.31 -4.71
CA ILE A 89 -7.91 -8.02 -5.38
C ILE A 89 -8.49 -8.17 -6.77
N SER A 90 -9.46 -7.34 -7.10
CA SER A 90 -10.08 -7.33 -8.43
C SER A 90 -9.63 -6.17 -9.31
N LYS A 91 -9.06 -5.12 -8.73
CA LYS A 91 -8.60 -3.95 -9.48
C LYS A 91 -7.29 -3.41 -8.91
N CYS A 92 -6.38 -3.02 -9.81
CA CYS A 92 -5.18 -2.25 -9.48
C CYS A 92 -5.20 -0.98 -10.31
N ARG A 93 -4.77 0.14 -9.72
CA ARG A 93 -4.73 1.41 -10.43
C ARG A 93 -3.60 2.29 -9.92
N TRP A 94 -2.82 2.83 -10.85
CA TRP A 94 -1.85 3.88 -10.53
C TRP A 94 -2.58 5.21 -10.52
N VAL A 95 -2.61 5.88 -9.38
CA VAL A 95 -3.39 7.11 -9.18
C VAL A 95 -2.47 8.24 -8.81
N HIS A 96 -2.60 9.36 -9.53
CA HIS A 96 -1.85 10.56 -9.20
C HIS A 96 -2.19 10.99 -7.78
N VAL A 97 -1.18 11.35 -6.98
CA VAL A 97 -1.39 11.67 -5.56
C VAL A 97 -2.45 12.74 -5.35
N GLU A 98 -2.55 13.70 -6.26
CA GLU A 98 -3.53 14.79 -6.17
C GLU A 98 -4.96 14.31 -6.38
N ASP A 99 -5.15 13.19 -7.07
CA ASP A 99 -6.48 12.66 -7.37
C ASP A 99 -7.00 11.71 -6.30
N ILE A 100 -6.14 11.22 -5.42
CA ILE A 100 -6.53 10.25 -4.39
C ILE A 100 -7.66 10.76 -3.50
N PRO A 101 -7.66 12.03 -3.02
CA PRO A 101 -8.78 12.52 -2.20
C PRO A 101 -10.14 12.53 -2.91
N ARG A 102 -10.15 12.45 -4.24
CA ARG A 102 -11.40 12.43 -5.03
C ARG A 102 -11.96 11.03 -5.20
N LEU A 103 -11.18 10.00 -4.87
CA LEU A 103 -11.62 8.62 -4.99
C LEU A 103 -12.31 8.16 -3.73
N LEU A 104 -13.16 7.16 -3.87
CA LEU A 104 -13.74 6.49 -2.71
C LEU A 104 -12.69 5.55 -2.14
N THR A 105 -11.99 6.01 -1.12
CA THR A 105 -10.90 5.26 -0.48
C THR A 105 -11.28 4.87 0.93
N SER A 106 -10.60 3.84 1.44
CA SER A 106 -10.72 3.50 2.86
C SER A 106 -10.16 4.65 3.70
N ALA A 107 -10.69 4.84 4.90
CA ALA A 107 -10.29 5.94 5.76
C ALA A 107 -8.78 6.04 6.00
N PRO A 108 -8.06 4.92 6.32
CA PRO A 108 -6.61 5.00 6.53
C PRO A 108 -5.84 5.39 5.28
N THR A 109 -6.32 5.02 4.10
CA THR A 109 -5.59 5.24 2.84
C THR A 109 -5.30 6.72 2.59
N THR A 110 -6.31 7.56 2.67
CA THR A 110 -6.14 9.01 2.43
C THR A 110 -5.19 9.62 3.45
N ASP A 111 -5.35 9.26 4.73
CA ASP A 111 -4.51 9.79 5.79
C ASP A 111 -3.05 9.37 5.62
N ILE A 112 -2.81 8.10 5.31
CA ILE A 112 -1.45 7.57 5.13
C ILE A 112 -0.77 8.24 3.93
N VAL A 113 -1.47 8.38 2.82
CA VAL A 113 -0.93 9.04 1.63
C VAL A 113 -0.57 10.49 1.93
N LYS A 114 -1.43 11.18 2.66
CA LYS A 114 -1.20 12.57 3.06
C LYS A 114 0.05 12.71 3.93
N LEU A 115 0.21 11.83 4.92
CA LEU A 115 1.39 11.81 5.79
C LEU A 115 2.66 11.50 5.00
N THR A 116 2.58 10.59 4.04
CA THR A 116 3.71 10.25 3.18
C THR A 116 4.17 11.47 2.39
N GLY A 117 3.24 12.25 1.84
CA GLY A 117 3.53 13.47 1.12
C GLY A 117 4.19 14.53 2.00
N GLN A 118 3.70 14.71 3.22
CA GLN A 118 4.27 15.66 4.16
C GLN A 118 5.72 15.31 4.52
N ARG A 119 6.02 14.04 4.73
CA ARG A 119 7.37 13.59 5.04
C ARG A 119 8.34 13.84 3.89
N ARG A 120 7.89 13.73 2.65
CA ARG A 120 8.73 13.94 1.48
C ARG A 120 9.09 15.40 1.24
N LYS A 121 8.32 16.33 1.78
CA LYS A 121 8.58 17.77 1.62
C LYS A 121 9.73 18.29 2.48
N LYS A 122 10.28 17.46 3.33
CA LYS A 122 11.43 17.85 4.16
C LYS A 122 12.77 17.65 3.42
#